data_4273b96ce1d0857fefa8972299126281
#
_entry.id   4273b96ce1d0857fefa8972299126281
#
_cell.length_a   1.000
_cell.length_b   1.000
_cell.length_c   1.000
_cell.angle_alpha   90.00
_cell.angle_beta   90.00
_cell.angle_gamma   90.00
#
_symmetry.space_group_name_H-M   'P 1'
#
loop_
_entity.id
_entity.type
_entity.pdbx_description
1 polymer ?
#
loop_
_entity_poly.entity_id
_entity_poly.type
_entity_poly.pdbx_seq_one_letter_code
_entity_poly.pdbx_strand_id
1 'polypeptide(L)'
;MKGEFKMKENILKAIIATVSAGLLGYFNQLAIPVLMLGVVMVLDYATGLTAAWVHRELDSRTGIVGIIKKLGYLVLVVVGGCVDWLLMSGMAAVGLEHPVSFAFGLVITMWLILNELISILENLGSIEGFPLPGFLVGLVHKLKKTVENVADKADGEEDD
;
A
#
# COMPACT_ATOMS: atom_id res chain seq x y z
N MET A 1 -2.00 23.34 40.96
CA MET A 1 -2.98 23.23 39.85
C MET A 1 -2.51 23.87 38.53
N LYS A 2 -2.18 25.21 38.46
CA LYS A 2 -1.70 25.81 37.18
C LYS A 2 -0.40 25.23 36.62
N GLY A 3 0.56 24.84 37.47
CA GLY A 3 1.85 24.25 37.07
C GLY A 3 1.72 22.84 36.49
N GLU A 4 0.89 21.99 37.09
CA GLU A 4 0.64 20.62 36.61
C GLU A 4 -0.07 20.59 35.26
N PHE A 5 -1.02 21.51 35.04
CA PHE A 5 -1.72 21.64 33.76
C PHE A 5 -0.75 22.01 32.63
N LYS A 6 0.12 23.00 32.89
CA LYS A 6 1.15 23.44 31.93
C LYS A 6 2.19 22.37 31.64
N MET A 7 2.52 21.55 32.63
CA MET A 7 3.44 20.41 32.45
C MET A 7 2.80 19.31 31.58
N LYS A 8 1.54 18.94 31.81
CA LYS A 8 0.79 17.98 30.98
C LYS A 8 0.65 18.46 29.54
N GLU A 9 0.36 19.75 29.34
CA GLU A 9 0.28 20.36 28.02
C GLU A 9 1.64 20.30 27.27
N ASN A 10 2.74 20.59 27.96
CA ASN A 10 4.07 20.51 27.37
C ASN A 10 4.48 19.06 27.03
N ILE A 11 4.13 18.09 27.88
CA ILE A 11 4.36 16.67 27.62
C ILE A 11 3.56 16.24 26.38
N LEU A 12 2.29 16.60 26.30
CA LEU A 12 1.45 16.27 25.13
C LEU A 12 2.01 16.90 23.83
N LYS A 13 2.42 18.16 23.87
CA LYS A 13 3.07 18.83 22.73
C LYS A 13 4.38 18.13 22.32
N ALA A 14 5.19 17.72 23.28
CA ALA A 14 6.43 17.01 23.03
C ALA A 14 6.15 15.64 22.38
N ILE A 15 5.17 14.87 22.88
CA ILE A 15 4.77 13.59 22.29
C ILE A 15 4.29 13.78 20.84
N ILE A 16 3.39 14.74 20.63
CA ILE A 16 2.87 15.04 19.27
C ILE A 16 4.01 15.45 18.34
N ALA A 17 4.92 16.31 18.78
CA ALA A 17 6.05 16.77 17.97
C ALA A 17 6.99 15.60 17.61
N THR A 18 7.31 14.72 18.58
CA THR A 18 8.17 13.55 18.35
C THR A 18 7.54 12.56 17.39
N VAL A 19 6.26 12.24 17.56
CA VAL A 19 5.52 11.34 16.66
C VAL A 19 5.44 11.94 15.25
N SER A 20 5.12 13.23 15.15
CA SER A 20 5.05 13.93 13.85
C SER A 20 6.41 13.97 13.15
N ALA A 21 7.50 14.24 13.88
CA ALA A 21 8.85 14.26 13.31
C ALA A 21 9.28 12.86 12.83
N GLY A 22 8.97 11.81 13.59
CA GLY A 22 9.22 10.42 13.19
C GLY A 22 8.45 10.03 11.93
N LEU A 23 7.16 10.36 11.87
CA LEU A 23 6.33 10.12 10.70
C LEU A 23 6.84 10.90 9.47
N LEU A 24 7.16 12.17 9.62
CA LEU A 24 7.70 12.99 8.53
C LEU A 24 9.03 12.46 8.01
N GLY A 25 9.94 12.05 8.91
CA GLY A 25 11.21 11.42 8.53
C GLY A 25 11.01 10.12 7.76
N TYR A 26 10.10 9.27 8.22
CA TYR A 26 9.73 8.03 7.56
C TYR A 26 9.11 8.28 6.17
N PHE A 27 8.12 9.17 6.09
CA PHE A 27 7.49 9.52 4.82
C PHE A 27 8.46 10.17 3.83
N ASN A 28 9.44 10.93 4.28
CA ASN A 28 10.44 11.52 3.39
C ASN A 28 11.26 10.44 2.67
N GLN A 29 11.56 9.32 3.31
CA GLN A 29 12.30 8.21 2.71
C GLN A 29 11.44 7.33 1.82
N LEU A 30 10.16 7.15 2.15
CA LEU A 30 9.18 6.44 1.33
C LEU A 30 8.43 7.36 0.35
N ALA A 31 8.75 8.65 0.30
CA ALA A 31 8.02 9.61 -0.52
C ALA A 31 7.94 9.18 -1.99
N ILE A 32 9.04 8.74 -2.57
CA ILE A 32 9.06 8.28 -3.97
C ILE A 32 8.25 7.00 -4.16
N PRO A 33 8.45 5.90 -3.41
CA PRO A 33 7.59 4.72 -3.51
C PRO A 33 6.10 5.00 -3.33
N VAL A 34 5.73 5.81 -2.33
CA VAL A 34 4.33 6.17 -2.06
C VAL A 34 3.74 7.04 -3.17
N LEU A 35 4.52 7.97 -3.72
CA LEU A 35 4.10 8.77 -4.86
C LEU A 35 3.89 7.90 -6.10
N MET A 36 4.78 6.94 -6.36
CA MET A 36 4.63 5.96 -7.43
C MET A 36 3.37 5.12 -7.23
N LEU A 37 3.10 4.65 -6.02
CA LEU A 37 1.85 3.96 -5.70
C LEU A 37 0.64 4.84 -6.03
N GLY A 38 0.64 6.10 -5.63
CA GLY A 38 -0.44 7.05 -5.96
C GLY A 38 -0.66 7.20 -7.47
N VAL A 39 0.41 7.33 -8.23
CA VAL A 39 0.33 7.41 -9.71
C VAL A 39 -0.27 6.14 -10.30
N VAL A 40 0.20 4.97 -9.88
CA VAL A 40 -0.30 3.68 -10.41
C VAL A 40 -1.76 3.46 -10.01
N MET A 41 -2.18 3.85 -8.80
CA MET A 41 -3.59 3.82 -8.37
C MET A 41 -4.49 4.69 -9.24
N VAL A 42 -4.03 5.88 -9.66
CA VAL A 42 -4.78 6.76 -10.58
C VAL A 42 -4.87 6.13 -11.96
N LEU A 43 -3.79 5.54 -12.46
CA LEU A 43 -3.76 4.86 -13.75
C LEU A 43 -4.67 3.63 -13.76
N ASP A 44 -4.69 2.83 -12.69
CA ASP A 44 -5.60 1.71 -12.54
C ASP A 44 -7.06 2.16 -12.56
N TYR A 45 -7.40 3.19 -11.80
CA TYR A 45 -8.75 3.74 -11.81
C TYR A 45 -9.16 4.24 -13.21
N ALA A 46 -8.26 4.93 -13.91
CA ALA A 46 -8.52 5.43 -15.27
C ALA A 46 -8.71 4.29 -16.28
N THR A 47 -7.85 3.25 -16.21
CA THR A 47 -7.97 2.10 -17.12
C THR A 47 -9.21 1.26 -16.80
N GLY A 48 -9.55 1.06 -15.52
CA GLY A 48 -10.78 0.39 -15.10
C GLY A 48 -12.05 1.11 -15.55
N LEU A 49 -12.08 2.47 -15.43
CA LEU A 49 -13.18 3.29 -15.93
C LEU A 49 -13.32 3.19 -17.44
N THR A 50 -12.19 3.19 -18.18
CA THR A 50 -12.15 3.05 -19.62
C THR A 50 -12.70 1.68 -20.05
N ALA A 51 -12.25 0.60 -19.42
CA ALA A 51 -12.74 -0.75 -19.68
C ALA A 51 -14.25 -0.87 -19.43
N ALA A 52 -14.74 -0.37 -18.29
CA ALA A 52 -16.16 -0.37 -17.96
C ALA A 52 -16.99 0.46 -18.95
N TRP A 53 -16.45 1.56 -19.44
CA TRP A 53 -17.11 2.37 -20.46
C TRP A 53 -17.22 1.65 -21.82
N VAL A 54 -16.16 0.97 -22.24
CA VAL A 54 -16.14 0.17 -23.49
C VAL A 54 -17.15 -0.96 -23.39
N HIS A 55 -17.23 -1.66 -22.25
CA HIS A 55 -18.17 -2.76 -22.03
C HIS A 55 -19.60 -2.29 -21.73
N ARG A 56 -19.86 -0.98 -21.60
CA ARG A 56 -21.14 -0.39 -21.19
C ARG A 56 -21.62 -0.84 -19.82
N GLU A 57 -20.70 -1.15 -18.92
CA GLU A 57 -20.93 -1.65 -17.56
C GLU A 57 -20.54 -0.61 -16.50
N LEU A 58 -20.69 0.68 -16.81
CA LEU A 58 -20.40 1.75 -15.86
C LEU A 58 -21.38 1.67 -14.69
N ASP A 59 -20.86 1.34 -13.50
CA ASP A 59 -21.59 1.34 -12.25
C ASP A 59 -20.89 2.20 -11.20
N SER A 60 -21.61 3.21 -10.71
CA SER A 60 -21.10 4.14 -9.69
C SER A 60 -20.76 3.41 -8.37
N ARG A 61 -21.47 2.34 -8.02
CA ARG A 61 -21.21 1.58 -6.80
C ARG A 61 -19.87 0.85 -6.89
N THR A 62 -19.59 0.23 -8.02
CA THR A 62 -18.31 -0.44 -8.28
C THR A 62 -17.15 0.54 -8.24
N GLY A 63 -17.31 1.74 -8.81
CA GLY A 63 -16.31 2.80 -8.75
C GLY A 63 -16.01 3.27 -7.33
N ILE A 64 -17.03 3.45 -6.48
CA ILE A 64 -16.86 3.86 -5.08
C ILE A 64 -16.13 2.76 -4.28
N VAL A 65 -16.50 1.49 -4.46
CA VAL A 65 -15.83 0.36 -3.80
C VAL A 65 -14.35 0.30 -4.18
N GLY A 66 -14.01 0.58 -5.44
CA GLY A 66 -12.62 0.68 -5.90
C GLY A 66 -11.84 1.76 -5.15
N ILE A 67 -12.43 2.95 -4.96
CA ILE A 67 -11.79 4.04 -4.20
C ILE A 67 -11.59 3.65 -2.73
N ILE A 68 -12.59 3.02 -2.09
CA ILE A 68 -12.48 2.58 -0.69
C ILE A 68 -11.35 1.55 -0.52
N LYS A 69 -11.20 0.59 -1.44
CA LYS A 69 -10.07 -0.35 -1.43
C LYS A 69 -8.73 0.37 -1.49
N LYS A 70 -8.60 1.38 -2.35
CA LYS A 70 -7.37 2.18 -2.48
C LYS A 70 -7.06 3.01 -1.24
N LEU A 71 -8.06 3.53 -0.54
CA LEU A 71 -7.87 4.13 0.78
C LEU A 71 -7.32 3.11 1.79
N GLY A 72 -7.80 1.86 1.75
CA GLY A 72 -7.26 0.76 2.55
C GLY A 72 -5.77 0.51 2.28
N TYR A 73 -5.30 0.66 1.05
CA TYR A 73 -3.88 0.55 0.69
C TYR A 73 -3.02 1.59 1.40
N LEU A 74 -3.48 2.83 1.47
CA LEU A 74 -2.76 3.88 2.20
C LEU A 74 -2.67 3.56 3.70
N VAL A 75 -3.73 2.98 4.26
CA VAL A 75 -3.71 2.51 5.65
C VAL A 75 -2.65 1.42 5.84
N LEU A 76 -2.54 0.45 4.94
CA LEU A 76 -1.51 -0.60 5.00
C LEU A 76 -0.09 -0.03 4.94
N VAL A 77 0.16 0.97 4.10
CA VAL A 77 1.46 1.67 4.04
C VAL A 77 1.79 2.34 5.38
N VAL A 78 0.80 3.01 6.00
CA VAL A 78 0.96 3.62 7.33
C VAL A 78 1.24 2.56 8.40
N VAL A 79 0.52 1.44 8.38
CA VAL A 79 0.76 0.31 9.31
C VAL A 79 2.17 -0.24 9.13
N GLY A 80 2.63 -0.44 7.89
CA GLY A 80 4.01 -0.83 7.60
C GLY A 80 5.03 0.14 8.20
N GLY A 81 4.75 1.44 8.08
CA GLY A 81 5.57 2.48 8.70
C GLY A 81 5.60 2.42 10.23
N CYS A 82 4.48 2.13 10.85
CA CYS A 82 4.42 1.96 12.30
C CYS A 82 5.25 0.75 12.75
N VAL A 83 5.21 -0.36 12.00
CA VAL A 83 6.02 -1.56 12.27
C VAL A 83 7.51 -1.23 12.14
N ASP A 84 7.93 -0.57 11.06
CA ASP A 84 9.31 -0.16 10.85
C ASP A 84 9.80 0.75 11.99
N TRP A 85 9.00 1.75 12.37
CA TRP A 85 9.33 2.65 13.47
C TRP A 85 9.48 1.92 14.80
N LEU A 86 8.58 0.97 15.09
CA LEU A 86 8.61 0.17 16.31
C LEU A 86 9.87 -0.70 16.37
N LEU A 87 10.23 -1.35 15.27
CA LEU A 87 11.43 -2.17 15.16
C LEU A 87 12.70 -1.33 15.34
N MET A 88 12.78 -0.18 14.65
CA MET A 88 13.92 0.73 14.80
C MET A 88 14.09 1.22 16.24
N SER A 89 12.99 1.62 16.87
CA SER A 89 12.99 2.10 18.25
C SER A 89 13.40 1.00 19.23
N GLY A 90 12.90 -0.23 19.03
CA GLY A 90 13.23 -1.38 19.86
C GLY A 90 14.70 -1.79 19.72
N MET A 91 15.24 -1.82 18.49
CA MET A 91 16.65 -2.15 18.24
C MET A 91 17.58 -1.09 18.82
N ALA A 92 17.25 0.19 18.67
CA ALA A 92 18.01 1.28 19.29
C ALA A 92 18.03 1.20 20.81
N ALA A 93 16.92 0.79 21.43
CA ALA A 93 16.85 0.64 22.90
C ALA A 93 17.79 -0.45 23.45
N VAL A 94 18.12 -1.48 22.66
CA VAL A 94 19.06 -2.55 23.03
C VAL A 94 20.48 -2.34 22.46
N GLY A 95 20.74 -1.18 21.87
CA GLY A 95 22.06 -0.79 21.34
C GLY A 95 22.46 -1.50 20.04
N LEU A 96 21.49 -2.03 19.30
CA LEU A 96 21.74 -2.64 18.00
C LEU A 96 21.61 -1.59 16.89
N GLU A 97 22.62 -1.52 16.02
CA GLU A 97 22.51 -0.76 14.77
C GLU A 97 21.68 -1.55 13.76
N HIS A 98 20.71 -0.87 13.15
CA HIS A 98 19.85 -1.49 12.13
C HIS A 98 20.28 -1.07 10.71
N PRO A 99 20.58 -2.02 9.82
CA PRO A 99 21.03 -1.72 8.46
C PRO A 99 19.90 -1.23 7.53
N VAL A 100 18.63 -1.46 7.88
CA VAL A 100 17.48 -1.16 7.01
C VAL A 100 16.41 -0.41 7.81
N SER A 101 16.14 0.83 7.38
CA SER A 101 15.24 1.74 8.12
C SER A 101 13.76 1.63 7.75
N PHE A 102 13.35 0.89 6.67
CA PHE A 102 11.96 0.86 6.18
C PHE A 102 11.64 -0.38 5.35
N ALA A 103 11.96 -1.54 5.88
CA ALA A 103 11.77 -2.80 5.16
C ALA A 103 10.28 -3.11 4.94
N PHE A 104 9.45 -3.03 5.98
CA PHE A 104 8.02 -3.40 5.90
C PHE A 104 7.21 -2.42 5.05
N GLY A 105 7.36 -1.11 5.28
CA GLY A 105 6.66 -0.12 4.49
C GLY A 105 7.03 -0.17 3.01
N LEU A 106 8.31 -0.39 2.70
CA LEU A 106 8.77 -0.55 1.32
C LEU A 106 8.20 -1.82 0.67
N VAL A 107 8.28 -2.97 1.36
CA VAL A 107 7.76 -4.25 0.85
C VAL A 107 6.24 -4.16 0.60
N ILE A 108 5.48 -3.60 1.55
CA ILE A 108 4.04 -3.38 1.39
C ILE A 108 3.76 -2.47 0.19
N THR A 109 4.48 -1.35 0.08
CA THR A 109 4.29 -0.40 -1.02
C THR A 109 4.59 -1.04 -2.38
N MET A 110 5.69 -1.79 -2.49
CA MET A 110 6.03 -2.53 -3.71
C MET A 110 5.00 -3.58 -4.07
N TRP A 111 4.51 -4.33 -3.09
CA TRP A 111 3.44 -5.31 -3.30
C TRP A 111 2.16 -4.65 -3.83
N LEU A 112 1.76 -3.52 -3.24
CA LEU A 112 0.59 -2.77 -3.68
C LEU A 112 0.77 -2.22 -5.12
N ILE A 113 1.96 -1.70 -5.46
CA ILE A 113 2.27 -1.26 -6.83
C ILE A 113 2.14 -2.43 -7.82
N LEU A 114 2.67 -3.60 -7.49
CA LEU A 114 2.55 -4.79 -8.34
C LEU A 114 1.09 -5.20 -8.52
N ASN A 115 0.29 -5.14 -7.46
CA ASN A 115 -1.14 -5.45 -7.52
C ASN A 115 -1.90 -4.47 -8.44
N GLU A 116 -1.62 -3.17 -8.35
CA GLU A 116 -2.20 -2.17 -9.24
C GLU A 116 -1.74 -2.36 -10.70
N LEU A 117 -0.47 -2.71 -10.93
CA LEU A 117 0.03 -3.00 -12.29
C LEU A 117 -0.69 -4.20 -12.91
N ILE A 118 -0.93 -5.26 -12.14
CA ILE A 118 -1.71 -6.42 -12.60
C ILE A 118 -3.12 -5.97 -12.99
N SER A 119 -3.79 -5.18 -12.14
CA SER A 119 -5.13 -4.67 -12.41
C SER A 119 -5.18 -3.81 -13.68
N ILE A 120 -4.20 -2.92 -13.88
CA ILE A 120 -4.07 -2.13 -15.12
C ILE A 120 -3.98 -3.04 -16.35
N LEU A 121 -3.15 -4.08 -16.29
CA LEU A 121 -2.98 -5.02 -17.39
C LEU A 121 -4.25 -5.83 -17.65
N GLU A 122 -5.00 -6.21 -16.62
CA GLU A 122 -6.30 -6.87 -16.74
C GLU A 122 -7.34 -5.93 -17.39
N ASN A 123 -7.42 -4.69 -16.93
CA ASN A 123 -8.31 -3.67 -17.48
C ASN A 123 -8.03 -3.43 -18.98
N LEU A 124 -6.76 -3.23 -19.36
CA LEU A 124 -6.36 -3.02 -20.74
C LEU A 124 -6.57 -4.28 -21.58
N GLY A 125 -6.30 -5.46 -21.01
CA GLY A 125 -6.48 -6.75 -21.70
C GLY A 125 -7.95 -7.11 -21.96
N SER A 126 -8.89 -6.55 -21.19
CA SER A 126 -10.32 -6.75 -21.40
C SER A 126 -10.86 -5.96 -22.60
N ILE A 127 -10.17 -4.91 -23.05
CA ILE A 127 -10.59 -4.08 -24.18
C ILE A 127 -10.25 -4.81 -25.49
N GLU A 128 -11.26 -5.15 -26.28
CA GLU A 128 -11.08 -5.81 -27.57
C GLU A 128 -10.18 -4.99 -28.51
N GLY A 129 -9.18 -5.67 -29.10
CA GLY A 129 -8.24 -5.04 -30.03
C GLY A 129 -7.12 -4.24 -29.37
N PHE A 130 -7.03 -4.19 -28.04
CA PHE A 130 -5.89 -3.55 -27.37
C PHE A 130 -4.62 -4.42 -27.54
N PRO A 131 -3.52 -3.89 -28.14
CA PRO A 131 -2.34 -4.68 -28.48
C PRO A 131 -1.45 -4.92 -27.27
N LEU A 132 -1.86 -5.80 -26.35
CA LEU A 132 -0.98 -6.24 -25.26
C LEU A 132 0.04 -7.26 -25.83
N PRO A 133 1.34 -7.06 -25.54
CA PRO A 133 2.35 -8.06 -25.86
C PRO A 133 2.04 -9.39 -25.16
N GLY A 134 2.09 -10.50 -25.89
CA GLY A 134 1.71 -11.83 -25.37
C GLY A 134 2.49 -12.28 -24.13
N PHE A 135 3.73 -11.79 -23.94
CA PHE A 135 4.51 -12.07 -22.74
C PHE A 135 3.91 -11.40 -21.47
N LEU A 136 3.32 -10.21 -21.60
CA LEU A 136 2.63 -9.53 -20.48
C LEU A 136 1.38 -10.28 -20.06
N VAL A 137 0.59 -10.75 -21.03
CA VAL A 137 -0.59 -11.57 -20.76
C VAL A 137 -0.18 -12.87 -20.01
N GLY A 138 0.89 -13.52 -20.48
CA GLY A 138 1.44 -14.70 -19.82
C GLY A 138 1.98 -14.45 -18.42
N LEU A 139 2.57 -13.28 -18.19
CA LEU A 139 3.07 -12.87 -16.87
C LEU A 139 1.92 -12.62 -15.89
N VAL A 140 0.89 -11.89 -16.29
CA VAL A 140 -0.32 -11.65 -15.49
C VAL A 140 -0.98 -12.96 -15.07
N HIS A 141 -1.16 -13.89 -16.02
CA HIS A 141 -1.74 -15.19 -15.75
C HIS A 141 -0.92 -16.01 -14.73
N LYS A 142 0.41 -15.98 -14.83
CA LYS A 142 1.30 -16.65 -13.87
C LYS A 142 1.24 -16.02 -12.50
N LEU A 143 1.28 -14.69 -12.42
CA LEU A 143 1.21 -13.96 -11.15
C LEU A 143 -0.11 -14.20 -10.44
N LYS A 144 -1.23 -14.12 -11.14
CA LYS A 144 -2.56 -14.40 -10.60
C LYS A 144 -2.64 -15.82 -10.03
N LYS A 145 -2.23 -16.83 -10.79
CA LYS A 145 -2.21 -18.22 -10.34
C LYS A 145 -1.29 -18.44 -9.12
N THR A 146 -0.17 -17.72 -9.05
CA THR A 146 0.74 -17.80 -7.90
C THR A 146 0.10 -17.19 -6.65
N VAL A 147 -0.57 -16.05 -6.78
CA VAL A 147 -1.26 -15.37 -5.66
C VAL A 147 -2.43 -16.23 -5.17
N GLU A 148 -3.25 -16.78 -6.06
CA GLU A 148 -4.34 -17.70 -5.73
C GLU A 148 -3.81 -18.94 -4.99
N ASN A 149 -2.76 -19.58 -5.49
CA ASN A 149 -2.15 -20.74 -4.84
C ASN A 149 -1.56 -20.45 -3.45
N VAL A 150 -1.07 -19.23 -3.21
CA VAL A 150 -0.57 -18.81 -1.88
C VAL A 150 -1.73 -18.55 -0.93
N ALA A 151 -2.80 -17.94 -1.40
CA ALA A 151 -4.01 -17.73 -0.61
C ALA A 151 -4.67 -19.04 -0.19
N ASP A 152 -4.87 -19.98 -1.14
CA ASP A 152 -5.45 -21.30 -0.87
C ASP A 152 -4.62 -22.12 0.14
N LYS A 153 -3.29 -21.98 0.12
CA LYS A 153 -2.43 -22.64 1.11
C LYS A 153 -2.53 -22.02 2.49
N ALA A 154 -2.68 -20.69 2.58
CA ALA A 154 -2.85 -20.02 3.84
C ALA A 154 -4.19 -20.38 4.51
N ASP A 155 -5.27 -20.48 3.72
CA ASP A 155 -6.59 -20.88 4.20
C ASP A 155 -6.67 -22.38 4.57
N GLY A 156 -5.86 -23.24 3.94
CA GLY A 156 -5.82 -24.69 4.22
C GLY A 156 -4.99 -25.11 5.42
N GLU A 157 -4.18 -24.21 6.00
CA GLU A 157 -3.39 -24.48 7.22
C GLU A 157 -4.13 -24.11 8.53
N GLU A 158 -5.32 -23.49 8.45
CA GLU A 158 -6.15 -23.16 9.61
C GLU A 158 -7.12 -24.28 10.04
N ASP A 159 -7.26 -25.35 9.26
CA ASP A 159 -8.23 -26.44 9.49
C ASP A 159 -7.61 -27.72 10.12
N ASP A 160 -6.31 -27.74 10.48
CA ASP A 160 -5.62 -28.81 11.19
C ASP A 160 -5.12 -28.33 12.57
#